data_960ceca8e2a6b463235eec3710c94ffa
#
_entry.id   960ceca8e2a6b463235eec3710c94ffa
#
_cell.length_a   1.000
_cell.length_b   1.000
_cell.length_c   1.000
_cell.angle_alpha   90.00
_cell.angle_beta   90.00
_cell.angle_gamma   90.00
#
_symmetry.space_group_name_H-M   'P 1'
#
loop_
_entity.id
_entity.type
_entity.pdbx_description
1 polymer ?
#
loop_
_entity_poly.entity_id
_entity_poly.type
_entity_poly.pdbx_seq_one_letter_code
_entity_poly.pdbx_strand_id
1 'polypeptide(L)'
;MLNLGNPDLAFKTSFLPNDGVGLARMEFIISEYIKVHPLALLHPEKVDDPEARRTIDRLTQGYADGSAFFTERLSEGIGTIAAAFWPKPVVVRMSDFKSNEYASLLGGKGFEPSESNPMIGFRGASRYAHPAYAEGFALECRAMRRVRDEMGLTNVILMLPFVRRVAEADLVLQTMADLGLRRGENGLKVYAMCEIPNNVILIDEFAKRFDGFSIGSNDLTQLTLGVDRDSEIVAFDYDERDEGVKEMIRLAVEGCRRNGIHSGLCGQAPSDYPDMAEFLVRIGIESMSLNPDTVVKTTRQVLELERQLVPTSVS
;
A
#
# COMPACT_ATOMS: atom_id res chain seq x y z
N MET A 1 8.74 -10.14 -5.95
CA MET A 1 7.65 -10.19 -4.93
C MET A 1 6.30 -10.23 -5.62
N LEU A 2 5.20 -10.33 -4.89
CA LEU A 2 3.86 -10.43 -5.45
C LEU A 2 2.96 -9.26 -5.02
N ASN A 3 2.03 -8.88 -5.90
CA ASN A 3 0.88 -8.04 -5.56
C ASN A 3 -0.28 -8.95 -5.15
N LEU A 4 -0.85 -8.74 -3.97
CA LEU A 4 -1.92 -9.57 -3.43
C LEU A 4 -2.88 -8.73 -2.59
N GLY A 5 -4.18 -8.79 -2.90
CA GLY A 5 -5.22 -8.12 -2.10
C GLY A 5 -6.18 -9.12 -1.45
N ASN A 6 -6.44 -10.25 -2.12
CA ASN A 6 -7.41 -11.24 -1.68
C ASN A 6 -6.76 -12.30 -0.77
N PRO A 7 -7.16 -12.38 0.53
CA PRO A 7 -6.66 -13.40 1.45
C PRO A 7 -6.94 -14.84 1.01
N ASP A 8 -8.06 -15.08 0.34
CA ASP A 8 -8.46 -16.43 -0.10
C ASP A 8 -7.48 -17.01 -1.13
N LEU A 9 -6.76 -16.15 -1.85
CA LEU A 9 -5.76 -16.55 -2.82
C LEU A 9 -4.35 -16.71 -2.20
N ALA A 10 -4.14 -16.27 -0.97
CA ALA A 10 -2.82 -16.15 -0.36
C ALA A 10 -2.06 -17.49 -0.33
N PHE A 11 -2.70 -18.53 0.17
CA PHE A 11 -2.08 -19.84 0.26
C PHE A 11 -1.70 -20.40 -1.12
N LYS A 12 -2.63 -20.38 -2.08
CA LYS A 12 -2.34 -20.84 -3.44
C LYS A 12 -1.21 -20.03 -4.11
N THR A 13 -1.23 -18.73 -3.92
CA THR A 13 -0.27 -17.81 -4.54
C THR A 13 1.13 -17.94 -3.92
N SER A 14 1.23 -18.32 -2.65
CA SER A 14 2.52 -18.49 -1.97
C SER A 14 3.42 -19.59 -2.57
N PHE A 15 2.85 -20.53 -3.32
CA PHE A 15 3.61 -21.56 -4.04
C PHE A 15 4.27 -21.06 -5.35
N LEU A 16 3.88 -19.90 -5.85
CA LEU A 16 4.56 -19.31 -7.00
C LEU A 16 5.98 -18.85 -6.59
N PRO A 17 6.93 -18.79 -7.55
CA PRO A 17 8.25 -18.21 -7.28
C PRO A 17 8.13 -16.79 -6.74
N ASN A 18 8.59 -16.57 -5.50
CA ASN A 18 8.49 -15.25 -4.87
C ASN A 18 9.44 -15.10 -3.68
N ASP A 19 9.73 -13.86 -3.31
CA ASP A 19 10.44 -13.45 -2.10
C ASP A 19 9.52 -12.70 -1.12
N GLY A 20 8.21 -12.95 -1.18
CA GLY A 20 7.19 -12.35 -0.35
C GLY A 20 6.18 -11.49 -1.12
N VAL A 21 5.40 -10.72 -0.38
CA VAL A 21 4.37 -9.81 -0.92
C VAL A 21 4.88 -8.38 -0.81
N GLY A 22 5.05 -7.71 -1.96
CA GLY A 22 5.52 -6.33 -1.99
C GLY A 22 4.38 -5.29 -1.92
N LEU A 23 3.15 -5.73 -2.16
CA LEU A 23 1.96 -4.93 -1.96
C LEU A 23 0.77 -5.81 -1.56
N ALA A 24 0.41 -5.78 -0.29
CA ALA A 24 -0.88 -6.26 0.21
C ALA A 24 -1.81 -5.07 0.41
N ARG A 25 -2.94 -5.04 -0.33
CA ARG A 25 -3.91 -3.95 -0.29
C ARG A 25 -5.00 -4.24 0.74
N MET A 26 -4.99 -3.53 1.88
CA MET A 26 -6.05 -3.72 2.87
C MET A 26 -7.42 -3.22 2.40
N GLU A 27 -7.46 -2.34 1.40
CA GLU A 27 -8.69 -1.87 0.78
C GLU A 27 -9.54 -3.03 0.25
N PHE A 28 -8.92 -4.07 -0.28
CA PHE A 28 -9.65 -5.26 -0.72
C PHE A 28 -10.39 -5.93 0.45
N ILE A 29 -9.70 -6.08 1.58
CA ILE A 29 -10.31 -6.69 2.77
C ILE A 29 -11.43 -5.80 3.30
N ILE A 30 -11.23 -4.48 3.33
CA ILE A 30 -12.23 -3.53 3.77
C ILE A 30 -13.47 -3.58 2.86
N SER A 31 -13.28 -3.60 1.54
CA SER A 31 -14.39 -3.61 0.58
C SER A 31 -15.15 -4.93 0.52
N GLU A 32 -14.46 -6.06 0.59
CA GLU A 32 -15.08 -7.37 0.33
C GLU A 32 -15.52 -8.09 1.61
N TYR A 33 -14.79 -7.92 2.71
CA TYR A 33 -15.06 -8.67 3.95
C TYR A 33 -15.69 -7.82 5.05
N ILE A 34 -15.31 -6.54 5.15
CA ILE A 34 -15.88 -5.59 6.13
C ILE A 34 -17.09 -4.89 5.53
N LYS A 35 -16.95 -4.30 4.35
CA LYS A 35 -17.98 -3.63 3.54
C LYS A 35 -18.53 -2.33 4.14
N VAL A 36 -18.17 -1.99 5.35
CA VAL A 36 -18.70 -0.86 6.11
C VAL A 36 -17.62 0.20 6.29
N HIS A 37 -18.01 1.47 6.17
CA HIS A 37 -17.11 2.57 6.48
C HIS A 37 -16.66 2.51 7.95
N PRO A 38 -15.35 2.67 8.28
CA PRO A 38 -14.86 2.53 9.65
C PRO A 38 -15.58 3.43 10.65
N LEU A 39 -15.86 4.69 10.28
CA LEU A 39 -16.57 5.61 11.15
C LEU A 39 -18.06 5.29 11.30
N ALA A 40 -18.68 4.62 10.34
CA ALA A 40 -20.05 4.13 10.48
C ALA A 40 -20.17 2.98 11.48
N LEU A 41 -19.09 2.22 11.65
CA LEU A 41 -18.99 1.19 12.70
C LEU A 41 -18.80 1.78 14.09
N LEU A 42 -18.08 2.92 14.19
CA LEU A 42 -17.83 3.61 15.45
C LEU A 42 -19.00 4.52 15.86
N HIS A 43 -19.70 5.09 14.91
CA HIS A 43 -20.77 6.07 15.09
C HIS A 43 -22.04 5.68 14.31
N PRO A 44 -22.64 4.51 14.58
CA PRO A 44 -23.81 4.05 13.84
C PRO A 44 -25.02 4.99 13.97
N GLU A 45 -25.07 5.78 15.05
CA GLU A 45 -26.08 6.81 15.27
C GLU A 45 -26.02 7.95 14.23
N LYS A 46 -24.87 8.17 13.58
CA LYS A 46 -24.67 9.18 12.54
C LYS A 46 -24.97 8.68 11.12
N VAL A 47 -25.31 7.42 10.96
CA VAL A 47 -25.72 6.87 9.67
C VAL A 47 -27.19 7.19 9.44
N ASP A 48 -27.51 8.06 8.49
CA ASP A 48 -28.89 8.53 8.25
C ASP A 48 -29.79 7.43 7.64
N ASP A 49 -29.23 6.53 6.84
CA ASP A 49 -29.96 5.46 6.15
C ASP A 49 -30.35 4.33 7.11
N PRO A 50 -31.65 4.13 7.38
CA PRO A 50 -32.12 3.07 8.29
C PRO A 50 -31.85 1.65 7.77
N GLU A 51 -31.75 1.46 6.44
CA GLU A 51 -31.44 0.15 5.86
C GLU A 51 -29.95 -0.17 6.02
N ALA A 52 -29.10 0.84 5.82
CA ALA A 52 -27.67 0.73 6.10
C ALA A 52 -27.43 0.38 7.58
N ARG A 53 -28.09 1.04 8.53
CA ARG A 53 -27.99 0.72 9.97
C ARG A 53 -28.35 -0.74 10.25
N ARG A 54 -29.51 -1.20 9.78
CA ARG A 54 -29.94 -2.60 9.98
C ARG A 54 -28.93 -3.60 9.38
N THR A 55 -28.32 -3.24 8.27
CA THR A 55 -27.31 -4.09 7.65
C THR A 55 -26.01 -4.09 8.46
N ILE A 56 -25.58 -2.94 8.99
CA ILE A 56 -24.44 -2.84 9.92
C ILE A 56 -24.69 -3.69 11.15
N ASP A 57 -25.86 -3.54 11.81
CA ASP A 57 -26.24 -4.33 12.99
C ASP A 57 -26.15 -5.84 12.72
N ARG A 58 -26.61 -6.28 11.54
CA ARG A 58 -26.55 -7.69 11.15
C ARG A 58 -25.11 -8.16 10.90
N LEU A 59 -24.27 -7.34 10.28
CA LEU A 59 -22.86 -7.69 10.00
C LEU A 59 -22.01 -7.76 11.27
N THR A 60 -22.31 -6.91 12.24
CA THR A 60 -21.59 -6.86 13.52
C THR A 60 -22.15 -7.82 14.57
N GLN A 61 -23.23 -8.55 14.25
CA GLN A 61 -23.81 -9.53 15.15
C GLN A 61 -22.78 -10.62 15.52
N GLY A 62 -22.56 -10.84 16.81
CA GLY A 62 -21.59 -11.79 17.34
C GLY A 62 -20.23 -11.18 17.69
N TYR A 63 -20.02 -9.90 17.38
CA TYR A 63 -18.87 -9.12 17.85
C TYR A 63 -19.26 -8.24 19.05
N ALA A 64 -18.29 -7.85 19.86
CA ALA A 64 -18.54 -6.99 21.02
C ALA A 64 -19.11 -5.62 20.61
N ASP A 65 -18.61 -5.06 19.54
CA ASP A 65 -19.04 -3.80 18.91
C ASP A 65 -18.48 -3.69 17.47
N GLY A 66 -18.78 -2.59 16.80
CA GLY A 66 -18.30 -2.32 15.45
C GLY A 66 -16.77 -2.18 15.35
N SER A 67 -16.13 -1.71 16.42
CA SER A 67 -14.66 -1.63 16.51
C SER A 67 -14.02 -3.03 16.52
N ALA A 68 -14.57 -3.95 17.32
CA ALA A 68 -14.13 -5.34 17.37
C ALA A 68 -14.34 -6.02 16.01
N PHE A 69 -15.51 -5.84 15.39
CA PHE A 69 -15.80 -6.37 14.06
C PHE A 69 -14.74 -5.95 13.03
N PHE A 70 -14.46 -4.64 12.92
CA PHE A 70 -13.47 -4.11 11.98
C PHE A 70 -12.08 -4.68 12.26
N THR A 71 -11.64 -4.58 13.51
CA THR A 71 -10.29 -4.99 13.93
C THR A 71 -10.07 -6.49 13.71
N GLU A 72 -11.05 -7.32 14.06
CA GLU A 72 -10.95 -8.77 13.88
C GLU A 72 -10.94 -9.15 12.41
N ARG A 73 -11.88 -8.65 11.61
CA ARG A 73 -11.94 -8.94 10.18
C ARG A 73 -10.70 -8.51 9.41
N LEU A 74 -10.21 -7.30 9.69
CA LEU A 74 -9.00 -6.80 9.03
C LEU A 74 -7.77 -7.62 9.45
N SER A 75 -7.63 -7.92 10.75
CA SER A 75 -6.49 -8.71 11.25
C SER A 75 -6.54 -10.16 10.75
N GLU A 76 -7.70 -10.77 10.62
CA GLU A 76 -7.86 -12.11 10.03
C GLU A 76 -7.40 -12.13 8.55
N GLY A 77 -7.84 -11.16 7.76
CA GLY A 77 -7.45 -11.08 6.35
C GLY A 77 -5.96 -10.85 6.16
N ILE A 78 -5.39 -9.87 6.84
CA ILE A 78 -3.94 -9.60 6.78
C ILE A 78 -3.14 -10.75 7.39
N GLY A 79 -3.58 -11.31 8.51
CA GLY A 79 -2.97 -12.45 9.16
C GLY A 79 -2.92 -13.69 8.25
N THR A 80 -3.99 -13.94 7.49
CA THR A 80 -4.04 -15.02 6.49
C THR A 80 -2.96 -14.85 5.42
N ILE A 81 -2.82 -13.63 4.89
CA ILE A 81 -1.76 -13.33 3.91
C ILE A 81 -0.38 -13.49 4.56
N ALA A 82 -0.15 -12.90 5.72
CA ALA A 82 1.14 -12.94 6.40
C ALA A 82 1.56 -14.36 6.77
N ALA A 83 0.64 -15.20 7.24
CA ALA A 83 0.89 -16.60 7.58
C ALA A 83 1.22 -17.44 6.35
N ALA A 84 0.50 -17.23 5.23
CA ALA A 84 0.74 -17.97 3.99
C ALA A 84 2.13 -17.73 3.40
N PHE A 85 2.71 -16.56 3.65
CA PHE A 85 4.05 -16.19 3.15
C PHE A 85 5.15 -16.29 4.21
N TRP A 86 4.84 -16.65 5.45
CA TRP A 86 5.83 -16.78 6.50
C TRP A 86 7.00 -17.69 6.09
N PRO A 87 8.30 -17.34 6.37
CA PRO A 87 8.80 -16.13 7.04
C PRO A 87 9.10 -14.96 6.08
N LYS A 88 8.70 -15.03 4.82
CA LYS A 88 8.95 -14.00 3.81
C LYS A 88 8.19 -12.71 4.16
N PRO A 89 8.74 -11.53 3.81
CA PRO A 89 8.12 -10.26 4.12
C PRO A 89 6.79 -10.07 3.40
N VAL A 90 5.85 -9.41 4.09
CA VAL A 90 4.57 -8.99 3.55
C VAL A 90 4.41 -7.50 3.81
N VAL A 91 4.52 -6.69 2.75
CA VAL A 91 4.34 -5.24 2.83
C VAL A 91 2.86 -4.91 2.72
N VAL A 92 2.28 -4.46 3.83
CA VAL A 92 0.87 -4.10 3.94
C VAL A 92 0.72 -2.60 3.79
N ARG A 93 0.03 -2.17 2.73
CA ARG A 93 -0.33 -0.77 2.56
C ARG A 93 -1.49 -0.40 3.47
N MET A 94 -1.31 0.64 4.31
CA MET A 94 -2.41 1.26 5.04
C MET A 94 -3.43 1.81 4.04
N SER A 95 -4.68 1.97 4.45
CA SER A 95 -5.78 2.24 3.52
C SER A 95 -5.57 3.50 2.67
N ASP A 96 -5.80 3.38 1.37
CA ASP A 96 -5.61 4.45 0.37
C ASP A 96 -6.88 4.70 -0.45
N PHE A 97 -8.02 4.61 0.18
CA PHE A 97 -9.27 5.00 -0.48
C PHE A 97 -9.34 6.52 -0.72
N LYS A 98 -9.84 6.89 -1.86
CA LYS A 98 -10.29 8.25 -2.14
C LYS A 98 -11.60 8.54 -1.40
N SER A 99 -11.94 9.81 -1.19
CA SER A 99 -13.18 10.21 -0.51
C SER A 99 -14.44 9.62 -1.15
N ASN A 100 -14.53 9.58 -2.47
CA ASN A 100 -15.63 8.97 -3.19
C ASN A 100 -15.70 7.44 -3.03
N GLU A 101 -14.56 6.76 -2.91
CA GLU A 101 -14.49 5.33 -2.65
C GLU A 101 -14.94 5.00 -1.21
N TYR A 102 -14.45 5.74 -0.22
CA TYR A 102 -14.93 5.62 1.16
C TYR A 102 -16.41 5.93 1.29
N ALA A 103 -16.91 6.96 0.59
CA ALA A 103 -18.33 7.30 0.57
C ALA A 103 -19.22 6.17 0.01
N SER A 104 -18.67 5.31 -0.84
CA SER A 104 -19.39 4.16 -1.41
C SER A 104 -19.51 2.96 -0.47
N LEU A 105 -18.68 2.90 0.58
CA LEU A 105 -18.83 1.87 1.62
C LEU A 105 -20.13 2.08 2.40
N LEU A 106 -20.68 0.99 2.93
CA LEU A 106 -21.92 1.04 3.68
C LEU A 106 -21.82 2.03 4.84
N GLY A 107 -22.75 2.97 4.88
CA GLY A 107 -22.80 4.06 5.87
C GLY A 107 -21.79 5.19 5.63
N GLY A 108 -20.96 5.12 4.57
CA GLY A 108 -19.83 6.06 4.35
C GLY A 108 -20.23 7.46 3.92
N LYS A 109 -21.37 7.60 3.22
CA LYS A 109 -21.78 8.85 2.56
C LYS A 109 -21.85 10.07 3.50
N GLY A 110 -22.22 9.87 4.75
CA GLY A 110 -22.34 10.95 5.76
C GLY A 110 -21.00 11.37 6.39
N PHE A 111 -19.93 10.60 6.18
CA PHE A 111 -18.61 10.85 6.80
C PHE A 111 -17.58 11.43 5.84
N GLU A 112 -17.84 11.42 4.55
CA GLU A 112 -16.88 11.81 3.54
C GLU A 112 -17.19 13.15 2.89
N PRO A 113 -16.15 13.98 2.64
CA PRO A 113 -16.33 15.21 1.91
C PRO A 113 -16.63 14.94 0.43
N SER A 114 -17.40 15.83 -0.18
CA SER A 114 -17.51 15.89 -1.65
C SER A 114 -16.34 16.70 -2.20
N GLU A 115 -15.50 16.07 -3.03
CA GLU A 115 -14.32 16.69 -3.62
C GLU A 115 -14.42 16.74 -5.13
N SER A 116 -13.94 17.84 -5.73
CA SER A 116 -13.88 17.97 -7.18
C SER A 116 -12.82 17.08 -7.83
N ASN A 117 -11.75 16.77 -7.09
CA ASN A 117 -10.67 15.89 -7.54
C ASN A 117 -10.20 14.99 -6.38
N PRO A 118 -10.92 13.89 -6.10
CA PRO A 118 -10.56 12.96 -5.02
C PRO A 118 -9.19 12.31 -5.19
N MET A 119 -8.69 12.22 -6.43
CA MET A 119 -7.40 11.59 -6.75
C MET A 119 -6.24 12.30 -6.05
N ILE A 120 -6.27 13.61 -5.93
CA ILE A 120 -5.28 14.44 -5.23
C ILE A 120 -5.83 15.10 -3.96
N GLY A 121 -7.01 14.65 -3.51
CA GLY A 121 -7.74 15.19 -2.38
C GLY A 121 -7.39 14.53 -1.05
N PHE A 122 -8.39 14.29 -0.23
CA PHE A 122 -8.30 13.73 1.12
C PHE A 122 -8.12 12.20 1.05
N ARG A 123 -6.89 11.75 0.83
CA ARG A 123 -6.50 10.32 0.73
C ARG A 123 -5.14 10.07 1.38
N GLY A 124 -4.87 8.81 1.69
CA GLY A 124 -3.60 8.34 2.21
C GLY A 124 -3.20 9.03 3.51
N ALA A 125 -1.93 9.36 3.65
CA ALA A 125 -1.34 9.91 4.88
C ALA A 125 -2.07 11.15 5.44
N SER A 126 -2.64 12.00 4.58
CA SER A 126 -3.37 13.19 5.03
C SER A 126 -4.60 12.88 5.88
N ARG A 127 -5.15 11.67 5.78
CA ARG A 127 -6.31 11.25 6.55
C ARG A 127 -5.97 10.80 7.96
N TYR A 128 -4.83 10.15 8.13
CA TYR A 128 -4.55 9.30 9.29
C TYR A 128 -4.49 10.05 10.62
N ALA A 129 -3.93 11.26 10.62
CA ALA A 129 -3.90 12.12 11.80
C ALA A 129 -4.97 13.23 11.78
N HIS A 130 -5.78 13.31 10.72
CA HIS A 130 -6.81 14.32 10.59
C HIS A 130 -8.05 13.96 11.44
N PRO A 131 -8.65 14.91 12.20
CA PRO A 131 -9.79 14.63 13.06
C PRO A 131 -10.98 13.96 12.37
N ALA A 132 -11.17 14.20 11.07
CA ALA A 132 -12.25 13.60 10.30
C ALA A 132 -12.06 12.08 10.07
N TYR A 133 -10.87 11.51 10.31
CA TYR A 133 -10.61 10.08 10.05
C TYR A 133 -9.71 9.39 11.10
N ALA A 134 -9.11 10.12 12.02
CA ALA A 134 -8.14 9.58 12.99
C ALA A 134 -8.67 8.36 13.77
N GLU A 135 -9.97 8.33 14.10
CA GLU A 135 -10.60 7.18 14.77
C GLU A 135 -10.64 5.94 13.85
N GLY A 136 -10.87 6.12 12.53
CA GLY A 136 -10.80 5.04 11.55
C GLY A 136 -9.39 4.50 11.40
N PHE A 137 -8.39 5.38 11.34
CA PHE A 137 -6.99 4.98 11.30
C PHE A 137 -6.55 4.23 12.57
N ALA A 138 -7.09 4.61 13.73
CA ALA A 138 -6.83 3.89 14.97
C ALA A 138 -7.32 2.43 14.93
N LEU A 139 -8.42 2.14 14.22
CA LEU A 139 -8.88 0.76 14.00
C LEU A 139 -7.89 -0.03 13.13
N GLU A 140 -7.39 0.58 12.06
CA GLU A 140 -6.36 -0.04 11.21
C GLU A 140 -5.09 -0.37 12.01
N CYS A 141 -4.59 0.58 12.79
CA CYS A 141 -3.42 0.39 13.65
C CYS A 141 -3.66 -0.73 14.68
N ARG A 142 -4.83 -0.80 15.28
CA ARG A 142 -5.20 -1.86 16.21
C ARG A 142 -5.19 -3.24 15.53
N ALA A 143 -5.71 -3.33 14.32
CA ALA A 143 -5.67 -4.57 13.55
C ALA A 143 -4.23 -5.00 13.24
N MET A 144 -3.35 -4.07 12.86
CA MET A 144 -1.95 -4.37 12.56
C MET A 144 -1.17 -4.79 13.82
N ARG A 145 -1.44 -4.18 14.96
CA ARG A 145 -0.90 -4.64 16.25
C ARG A 145 -1.32 -6.06 16.55
N ARG A 146 -2.62 -6.37 16.41
CA ARG A 146 -3.11 -7.73 16.62
C ARG A 146 -2.40 -8.75 15.74
N VAL A 147 -2.20 -8.43 14.46
CA VAL A 147 -1.44 -9.31 13.54
C VAL A 147 -0.02 -9.54 14.03
N ARG A 148 0.69 -8.48 14.42
CA ARG A 148 2.10 -8.58 14.78
C ARG A 148 2.33 -9.11 16.20
N ASP A 149 1.58 -8.59 17.17
CA ASP A 149 1.84 -8.82 18.60
C ASP A 149 1.08 -10.05 19.13
N GLU A 150 -0.20 -10.23 18.75
CA GLU A 150 -1.03 -11.33 19.23
C GLU A 150 -0.90 -12.59 18.36
N MET A 151 -0.93 -12.43 17.03
CA MET A 151 -0.75 -13.56 16.10
C MET A 151 0.74 -13.92 15.88
N GLY A 152 1.67 -13.05 16.28
CA GLY A 152 3.11 -13.28 16.14
C GLY A 152 3.65 -13.15 14.71
N LEU A 153 2.89 -12.57 13.80
CA LEU A 153 3.25 -12.46 12.38
C LEU A 153 4.13 -11.23 12.13
N THR A 154 5.36 -11.26 12.62
CA THR A 154 6.32 -10.16 12.57
C THR A 154 6.92 -9.93 11.19
N ASN A 155 6.63 -10.78 10.20
CA ASN A 155 7.00 -10.58 8.80
C ASN A 155 6.19 -9.48 8.09
N VAL A 156 5.17 -8.90 8.74
CA VAL A 156 4.42 -7.75 8.24
C VAL A 156 5.24 -6.48 8.35
N ILE A 157 5.41 -5.79 7.22
CA ILE A 157 5.97 -4.45 7.08
C ILE A 157 4.79 -3.51 6.76
N LEU A 158 4.70 -2.35 7.41
CA LEU A 158 3.65 -1.38 7.12
C LEU A 158 4.13 -0.38 6.07
N MET A 159 3.24 0.03 5.18
CA MET A 159 3.56 1.00 4.13
C MET A 159 2.53 2.12 4.12
N LEU A 160 3.01 3.36 4.16
CA LEU A 160 2.18 4.57 4.13
C LEU A 160 2.01 5.06 2.69
N PRO A 161 0.77 5.12 2.18
CA PRO A 161 0.50 5.67 0.85
C PRO A 161 0.39 7.20 0.89
N PHE A 162 0.69 7.81 -0.24
CA PHE A 162 0.39 9.19 -0.57
C PHE A 162 0.89 10.21 0.47
N VAL A 163 2.14 10.03 0.91
CA VAL A 163 2.79 10.92 1.88
C VAL A 163 3.34 12.14 1.15
N ARG A 164 2.70 13.29 1.28
CA ARG A 164 3.01 14.49 0.49
C ARG A 164 4.20 15.28 0.98
N ARG A 165 4.36 15.38 2.31
CA ARG A 165 5.36 16.24 2.94
C ARG A 165 6.10 15.52 4.05
N VAL A 166 7.32 15.94 4.30
CA VAL A 166 8.15 15.42 5.41
C VAL A 166 7.45 15.59 6.76
N ALA A 167 6.88 16.77 7.01
CA ALA A 167 6.12 17.01 8.24
C ALA A 167 4.87 16.14 8.40
N GLU A 168 4.23 15.76 7.29
CA GLU A 168 3.12 14.81 7.30
C GLU A 168 3.60 13.40 7.67
N ALA A 169 4.76 12.98 7.14
CA ALA A 169 5.39 11.73 7.55
C ALA A 169 5.68 11.70 9.06
N ASP A 170 6.26 12.76 9.60
CA ASP A 170 6.55 12.87 11.04
C ASP A 170 5.27 12.75 11.87
N LEU A 171 4.20 13.45 11.48
CA LEU A 171 2.91 13.42 12.18
C LEU A 171 2.27 12.02 12.16
N VAL A 172 2.26 11.35 11.01
CA VAL A 172 1.66 10.02 10.88
C VAL A 172 2.47 8.97 11.65
N LEU A 173 3.80 8.99 11.55
CA LEU A 173 4.66 8.09 12.31
C LEU A 173 4.50 8.28 13.82
N GLN A 174 4.34 9.52 14.30
CA GLN A 174 4.05 9.78 15.69
C GLN A 174 2.68 9.24 16.09
N THR A 175 1.65 9.46 15.28
CA THR A 175 0.31 8.91 15.50
C THR A 175 0.33 7.38 15.58
N MET A 176 1.04 6.70 14.69
CA MET A 176 1.23 5.25 14.75
C MET A 176 1.93 4.81 16.04
N ALA A 177 2.99 5.52 16.44
CA ALA A 177 3.73 5.24 17.68
C ALA A 177 2.84 5.39 18.92
N ASP A 178 2.00 6.42 18.97
CA ASP A 178 1.04 6.65 20.07
C ASP A 178 -0.03 5.56 20.11
N LEU A 179 -0.35 4.97 18.96
CA LEU A 179 -1.26 3.81 18.82
C LEU A 179 -0.55 2.46 19.00
N GLY A 180 0.74 2.45 19.37
CA GLY A 180 1.52 1.25 19.68
C GLY A 180 2.19 0.58 18.48
N LEU A 181 2.34 1.29 17.37
CA LEU A 181 3.08 0.85 16.19
C LEU A 181 4.30 1.75 15.97
N ARG A 182 5.29 1.63 16.84
CA ARG A 182 6.52 2.41 16.76
C ARG A 182 7.53 1.73 15.83
N ARG A 183 7.99 2.46 14.81
CA ARG A 183 9.06 2.01 13.92
C ARG A 183 10.27 1.53 14.71
N GLY A 184 10.80 0.36 14.38
CA GLY A 184 11.93 -0.28 15.05
C GLY A 184 11.57 -1.16 16.24
N GLU A 185 10.44 -0.93 16.93
CA GLU A 185 9.99 -1.80 18.03
C GLU A 185 9.51 -3.16 17.49
N ASN A 186 9.89 -4.24 18.16
CA ASN A 186 9.62 -5.62 17.73
C ASN A 186 9.96 -5.88 16.23
N GLY A 187 11.00 -5.20 15.71
CA GLY A 187 11.41 -5.32 14.32
C GLY A 187 10.44 -4.71 13.31
N LEU A 188 9.50 -3.86 13.74
CA LEU A 188 8.57 -3.19 12.83
C LEU A 188 9.33 -2.27 11.87
N LYS A 189 9.24 -2.57 10.59
CA LYS A 189 9.66 -1.69 9.50
C LYS A 189 8.48 -0.91 8.97
N VAL A 190 8.72 0.35 8.61
CA VAL A 190 7.73 1.21 7.98
C VAL A 190 8.30 1.73 6.66
N TYR A 191 7.60 1.43 5.57
CA TYR A 191 7.90 1.93 4.23
C TYR A 191 6.99 3.10 3.88
N ALA A 192 7.38 3.89 2.90
CA ALA A 192 6.48 4.82 2.22
C ALA A 192 6.31 4.41 0.76
N MET A 193 5.14 4.67 0.20
CA MET A 193 4.99 4.66 -1.25
C MET A 193 5.67 5.92 -1.81
N CYS A 194 6.64 5.71 -2.70
CA CYS A 194 7.25 6.79 -3.47
C CYS A 194 6.41 6.97 -4.74
N GLU A 195 5.42 7.83 -4.65
CA GLU A 195 4.41 7.99 -5.70
C GLU A 195 4.04 9.45 -5.96
N ILE A 196 4.70 10.36 -5.26
CA ILE A 196 4.55 11.80 -5.43
C ILE A 196 5.92 12.37 -5.78
N PRO A 197 6.07 13.24 -6.79
CA PRO A 197 7.35 13.83 -7.17
C PRO A 197 8.14 14.41 -5.99
N ASN A 198 7.46 14.99 -4.99
CA ASN A 198 8.11 15.49 -3.78
C ASN A 198 8.85 14.41 -2.96
N ASN A 199 8.42 13.14 -3.05
CA ASN A 199 9.13 12.04 -2.39
C ASN A 199 10.50 11.82 -3.02
N VAL A 200 10.62 12.01 -4.32
CA VAL A 200 11.88 11.87 -5.07
C VAL A 200 12.77 13.09 -4.85
N ILE A 201 12.20 14.30 -4.93
CA ILE A 201 12.93 15.57 -4.74
C ILE A 201 13.57 15.65 -3.34
N LEU A 202 12.83 15.23 -2.31
CA LEU A 202 13.27 15.26 -0.90
C LEU A 202 13.60 13.86 -0.35
N ILE A 203 14.07 12.96 -1.21
CA ILE A 203 14.26 11.55 -0.84
C ILE A 203 15.18 11.37 0.36
N ASP A 204 16.24 12.17 0.49
CA ASP A 204 17.17 12.09 1.63
C ASP A 204 16.50 12.46 2.96
N GLU A 205 15.51 13.36 2.92
CA GLU A 205 14.75 13.72 4.12
C GLU A 205 13.71 12.66 4.46
N PHE A 206 13.03 12.11 3.47
CA PHE A 206 12.10 11.00 3.68
C PHE A 206 12.83 9.73 4.13
N ALA A 207 14.01 9.43 3.60
CA ALA A 207 14.80 8.26 3.95
C ALA A 207 15.19 8.18 5.45
N LYS A 208 15.29 9.30 6.14
CA LYS A 208 15.53 9.35 7.60
C LYS A 208 14.36 8.76 8.40
N ARG A 209 13.17 8.72 7.81
CA ARG A 209 11.88 8.38 8.44
C ARG A 209 11.39 6.99 8.11
N PHE A 210 11.85 6.42 7.01
CA PHE A 210 11.37 5.15 6.49
C PHE A 210 12.49 4.13 6.31
N ASP A 211 12.15 2.84 6.39
CA ASP A 211 13.09 1.73 6.19
C ASP A 211 13.20 1.31 4.72
N GLY A 212 12.34 1.86 3.88
CA GLY A 212 12.31 1.60 2.44
C GLY A 212 11.24 2.40 1.73
N PHE A 213 11.37 2.40 0.41
CA PHE A 213 10.37 2.94 -0.50
C PHE A 213 9.87 1.86 -1.45
N SER A 214 8.57 1.84 -1.65
CA SER A 214 7.94 1.11 -2.75
C SER A 214 7.39 2.13 -3.74
N ILE A 215 7.92 2.11 -4.96
CA ILE A 215 7.53 3.07 -5.99
C ILE A 215 6.14 2.69 -6.50
N GLY A 216 5.18 3.60 -6.30
CA GLY A 216 3.83 3.51 -6.86
C GLY A 216 3.81 4.14 -8.24
N SER A 217 4.23 3.38 -9.27
CA SER A 217 4.45 3.94 -10.61
C SER A 217 3.20 4.58 -11.21
N ASN A 218 2.01 4.07 -10.87
CA ASN A 218 0.76 4.60 -11.40
C ASN A 218 0.50 6.06 -10.97
N ASP A 219 0.56 6.34 -9.65
CA ASP A 219 0.37 7.70 -9.14
C ASP A 219 1.58 8.59 -9.45
N LEU A 220 2.80 8.03 -9.42
CA LEU A 220 4.00 8.78 -9.81
C LEU A 220 3.92 9.24 -11.27
N THR A 221 3.47 8.39 -12.18
CA THR A 221 3.25 8.75 -13.59
C THR A 221 2.22 9.85 -13.72
N GLN A 222 1.05 9.66 -13.10
CA GLN A 222 -0.03 10.64 -13.09
C GLN A 222 0.45 12.02 -12.63
N LEU A 223 1.20 12.07 -11.53
CA LEU A 223 1.64 13.34 -10.93
C LEU A 223 2.87 13.94 -11.63
N THR A 224 3.72 13.12 -12.23
CA THR A 224 4.85 13.59 -13.03
C THR A 224 4.38 14.22 -14.32
N LEU A 225 3.45 13.57 -15.03
CA LEU A 225 2.92 14.06 -16.30
C LEU A 225 1.75 15.06 -16.14
N GLY A 226 1.18 15.18 -14.92
CA GLY A 226 0.01 16.03 -14.67
C GLY A 226 -1.25 15.53 -15.36
N VAL A 227 -1.41 14.21 -15.49
CA VAL A 227 -2.51 13.54 -16.19
C VAL A 227 -3.37 12.79 -15.21
N ASP A 228 -4.68 12.98 -15.26
CA ASP A 228 -5.63 12.14 -14.53
C ASP A 228 -5.82 10.81 -15.28
N ARG A 229 -5.28 9.72 -14.73
CA ARG A 229 -5.33 8.37 -15.34
C ARG A 229 -6.75 7.80 -15.45
N ASP A 230 -7.69 8.31 -14.65
CA ASP A 230 -9.09 7.89 -14.66
C ASP A 230 -9.92 8.68 -15.72
N SER A 231 -9.32 9.69 -16.36
CA SER A 231 -9.96 10.50 -17.40
C SER A 231 -9.76 9.89 -18.78
N GLU A 232 -10.81 9.36 -19.37
CA GLU A 232 -10.79 8.78 -20.73
C GLU A 232 -10.33 9.79 -21.79
N ILE A 233 -10.53 11.09 -21.56
CA ILE A 233 -10.22 12.16 -22.54
C ILE A 233 -8.71 12.36 -22.67
N VAL A 234 -7.96 12.26 -21.58
CA VAL A 234 -6.50 12.51 -21.56
C VAL A 234 -5.68 11.24 -21.30
N ALA A 235 -6.32 10.06 -21.30
CA ALA A 235 -5.64 8.78 -21.07
C ALA A 235 -4.50 8.51 -22.07
N PHE A 236 -4.54 9.11 -23.25
CA PHE A 236 -3.48 9.00 -24.27
C PHE A 236 -2.15 9.65 -23.85
N ASP A 237 -2.16 10.59 -22.91
CA ASP A 237 -0.95 11.21 -22.35
C ASP A 237 -0.38 10.42 -21.15
N TYR A 238 -1.06 9.37 -20.70
CA TYR A 238 -0.61 8.53 -19.59
C TYR A 238 0.25 7.37 -20.11
N ASP A 239 1.56 7.42 -19.90
CA ASP A 239 2.48 6.33 -20.20
C ASP A 239 3.53 6.19 -19.08
N GLU A 240 3.50 5.05 -18.39
CA GLU A 240 4.49 4.72 -17.34
C GLU A 240 5.92 4.58 -17.89
N ARG A 241 6.08 4.47 -19.21
CA ARG A 241 7.38 4.36 -19.91
C ARG A 241 7.93 5.70 -20.38
N ASP A 242 7.24 6.80 -20.10
CA ASP A 242 7.75 8.15 -20.41
C ASP A 242 9.13 8.37 -19.77
N GLU A 243 10.01 9.06 -20.49
CA GLU A 243 11.40 9.28 -20.03
C GLU A 243 11.47 10.11 -18.73
N GLY A 244 10.54 11.06 -18.53
CA GLY A 244 10.44 11.81 -17.27
C GLY A 244 10.02 10.93 -16.10
N VAL A 245 9.13 9.96 -16.32
CA VAL A 245 8.72 8.98 -15.31
C VAL A 245 9.86 8.03 -14.99
N LYS A 246 10.56 7.50 -16.00
CA LYS A 246 11.74 6.66 -15.81
C LYS A 246 12.84 7.39 -15.04
N GLU A 247 13.06 8.68 -15.33
CA GLU A 247 14.02 9.50 -14.60
C GLU A 247 13.64 9.65 -13.14
N MET A 248 12.36 9.91 -12.82
CA MET A 248 11.87 9.94 -11.44
C MET A 248 12.10 8.61 -10.72
N ILE A 249 11.82 7.48 -11.37
CA ILE A 249 12.07 6.14 -10.82
C ILE A 249 13.57 5.93 -10.59
N ARG A 250 14.44 6.31 -11.53
CA ARG A 250 15.89 6.19 -11.41
C ARG A 250 16.42 6.99 -10.20
N LEU A 251 15.99 8.25 -10.08
CA LEU A 251 16.36 9.12 -8.96
C LEU A 251 15.90 8.56 -7.61
N ALA A 252 14.71 7.95 -7.56
CA ALA A 252 14.20 7.29 -6.35
C ALA A 252 15.09 6.10 -5.96
N VAL A 253 15.43 5.22 -6.89
CA VAL A 253 16.29 4.05 -6.63
C VAL A 253 17.69 4.48 -6.20
N GLU A 254 18.29 5.47 -6.85
CA GLU A 254 19.59 6.03 -6.46
C GLU A 254 19.55 6.68 -5.07
N GLY A 255 18.47 7.39 -4.76
CA GLY A 255 18.25 7.98 -3.44
C GLY A 255 18.15 6.92 -2.34
N CYS A 256 17.41 5.83 -2.58
CA CYS A 256 17.35 4.69 -1.65
C CYS A 256 18.74 4.09 -1.42
N ARG A 257 19.46 3.81 -2.50
CA ARG A 257 20.83 3.24 -2.43
C ARG A 257 21.77 4.15 -1.65
N ARG A 258 21.74 5.46 -1.91
CA ARG A 258 22.58 6.45 -1.21
C ARG A 258 22.30 6.50 0.29
N ASN A 259 21.06 6.26 0.68
CA ASN A 259 20.63 6.28 2.08
C ASN A 259 20.62 4.88 2.76
N GLY A 260 20.99 3.82 2.04
CA GLY A 260 21.04 2.46 2.58
C GLY A 260 19.67 1.91 2.98
N ILE A 261 18.59 2.34 2.32
CA ILE A 261 17.24 1.87 2.55
C ILE A 261 16.71 1.08 1.34
N HIS A 262 15.73 0.21 1.57
CA HIS A 262 15.16 -0.65 0.54
C HIS A 262 14.49 0.14 -0.59
N SER A 263 14.70 -0.30 -1.85
CA SER A 263 14.01 0.19 -3.04
C SER A 263 13.18 -0.90 -3.68
N GLY A 264 11.88 -0.68 -3.81
CA GLY A 264 10.97 -1.57 -4.50
C GLY A 264 10.04 -0.82 -5.45
N LEU A 265 9.36 -1.54 -6.34
CA LEU A 265 8.28 -1.02 -7.17
C LEU A 265 7.09 -1.97 -7.09
N CYS A 266 5.90 -1.42 -6.83
CA CYS A 266 4.66 -2.18 -6.68
C CYS A 266 3.57 -1.80 -7.72
N GLY A 267 3.85 -0.87 -8.62
CA GLY A 267 2.99 -0.57 -9.75
C GLY A 267 2.91 -1.72 -10.77
N GLN A 268 2.06 -1.58 -11.76
CA GLN A 268 1.80 -2.63 -12.76
C GLN A 268 2.83 -2.67 -13.89
N ALA A 269 3.58 -1.58 -14.10
CA ALA A 269 4.48 -1.43 -15.23
C ALA A 269 5.39 -2.65 -15.54
N PRO A 270 6.09 -3.29 -14.57
CA PRO A 270 6.93 -4.44 -14.88
C PRO A 270 6.14 -5.73 -15.20
N SER A 271 4.87 -5.80 -14.84
CA SER A 271 3.98 -6.90 -15.24
C SER A 271 3.47 -6.73 -16.66
N ASP A 272 3.19 -5.49 -17.07
CA ASP A 272 2.58 -5.16 -18.35
C ASP A 272 3.63 -4.94 -19.46
N TYR A 273 4.79 -4.39 -19.09
CA TYR A 273 5.84 -4.00 -20.04
C TYR A 273 7.18 -4.68 -19.73
N PRO A 274 7.63 -5.66 -20.54
CA PRO A 274 8.91 -6.33 -20.34
C PRO A 274 10.12 -5.41 -20.30
N ASP A 275 10.10 -4.33 -21.09
CA ASP A 275 11.17 -3.31 -21.13
C ASP A 275 11.26 -2.50 -19.81
N MET A 276 10.15 -2.32 -19.10
CA MET A 276 10.18 -1.72 -17.77
C MET A 276 10.86 -2.63 -16.74
N ALA A 277 10.60 -3.94 -16.77
CA ALA A 277 11.30 -4.87 -15.90
C ALA A 277 12.82 -4.86 -16.18
N GLU A 278 13.24 -4.82 -17.45
CA GLU A 278 14.64 -4.68 -17.85
C GLU A 278 15.23 -3.37 -17.34
N PHE A 279 14.56 -2.25 -17.53
CA PHE A 279 15.00 -0.94 -17.04
C PHE A 279 15.22 -0.97 -15.52
N LEU A 280 14.28 -1.50 -14.74
CA LEU A 280 14.35 -1.58 -13.29
C LEU A 280 15.56 -2.41 -12.81
N VAL A 281 15.83 -3.55 -13.46
CA VAL A 281 17.02 -4.36 -13.16
C VAL A 281 18.30 -3.57 -13.45
N ARG A 282 18.38 -2.89 -14.59
CA ARG A 282 19.57 -2.12 -14.99
C ARG A 282 19.88 -0.96 -14.05
N ILE A 283 18.88 -0.29 -13.50
CA ILE A 283 19.10 0.77 -12.50
C ILE A 283 19.36 0.22 -11.09
N GLY A 284 19.24 -1.11 -10.89
CA GLY A 284 19.55 -1.82 -9.66
C GLY A 284 18.49 -1.67 -8.57
N ILE A 285 17.22 -1.75 -8.94
CA ILE A 285 16.13 -1.86 -7.96
C ILE A 285 16.25 -3.17 -7.16
N GLU A 286 15.91 -3.17 -5.88
CA GLU A 286 16.07 -4.36 -5.04
C GLU A 286 14.87 -5.32 -5.14
N SER A 287 13.66 -4.80 -5.40
CA SER A 287 12.49 -5.66 -5.57
C SER A 287 11.47 -5.10 -6.58
N MET A 288 10.80 -6.01 -7.27
CA MET A 288 9.64 -5.74 -8.11
C MET A 288 8.47 -6.60 -7.62
N SER A 289 7.31 -5.98 -7.45
CA SER A 289 6.08 -6.70 -7.11
C SER A 289 5.28 -6.93 -8.38
N LEU A 290 5.00 -8.18 -8.67
CA LEU A 290 4.36 -8.63 -9.90
C LEU A 290 2.98 -9.19 -9.61
N ASN A 291 2.11 -9.13 -10.60
CA ASN A 291 0.84 -9.82 -10.54
C ASN A 291 1.06 -11.34 -10.59
N PRO A 292 0.28 -12.16 -9.88
CA PRO A 292 0.48 -13.60 -9.81
C PRO A 292 0.48 -14.33 -11.17
N ASP A 293 -0.26 -13.83 -12.14
CA ASP A 293 -0.33 -14.38 -13.50
C ASP A 293 0.91 -14.10 -14.36
N THR A 294 1.66 -13.04 -14.05
CA THR A 294 2.85 -12.64 -14.81
C THR A 294 4.16 -13.07 -14.15
N VAL A 295 4.14 -13.42 -12.85
CA VAL A 295 5.35 -13.63 -12.05
C VAL A 295 6.33 -14.65 -12.65
N VAL A 296 5.85 -15.78 -13.16
CA VAL A 296 6.73 -16.83 -13.72
C VAL A 296 7.43 -16.34 -14.97
N LYS A 297 6.69 -15.68 -15.88
CA LYS A 297 7.23 -15.14 -17.13
C LYS A 297 8.27 -14.06 -16.85
N THR A 298 7.92 -13.09 -16.01
CA THR A 298 8.81 -11.95 -15.72
C THR A 298 10.04 -12.39 -14.92
N THR A 299 9.91 -13.33 -13.97
CA THR A 299 11.05 -13.88 -13.23
C THR A 299 12.07 -14.55 -14.17
N ARG A 300 11.60 -15.31 -15.16
CA ARG A 300 12.50 -15.93 -16.17
C ARG A 300 13.24 -14.88 -17.00
N GLN A 301 12.54 -13.86 -17.43
CA GLN A 301 13.13 -12.75 -18.18
C GLN A 301 14.19 -12.00 -17.34
N VAL A 302 13.89 -11.68 -16.10
CA VAL A 302 14.83 -11.04 -15.18
C VAL A 302 16.06 -11.91 -14.95
N LEU A 303 15.88 -13.21 -14.74
CA LEU A 303 17.00 -14.14 -14.56
C LEU A 303 17.93 -14.20 -15.81
N GLU A 304 17.37 -14.19 -17.00
CA GLU A 304 18.14 -14.16 -18.24
C GLU A 304 18.94 -12.85 -18.36
N LEU A 305 18.32 -11.73 -18.02
CA LEU A 305 18.98 -10.43 -18.02
C LEU A 305 20.09 -10.33 -16.98
N GLU A 306 19.85 -10.76 -15.75
CA GLU A 306 20.84 -10.77 -14.68
C GLU A 306 22.08 -11.60 -15.06
N ARG A 307 21.90 -12.75 -15.71
CA ARG A 307 23.00 -13.56 -16.24
C ARG A 307 23.86 -12.84 -17.29
N GLN A 308 23.25 -11.94 -18.07
CA GLN A 308 23.98 -11.13 -19.07
C GLN A 308 24.74 -9.97 -18.42
N LEU A 309 24.21 -9.45 -17.30
CA LEU A 309 24.81 -8.32 -16.58
C LEU A 309 25.94 -8.72 -15.63
N VAL A 310 25.97 -9.97 -15.17
CA VAL A 310 27.10 -10.49 -14.40
C VAL A 310 28.26 -10.77 -15.37
N PRO A 311 29.39 -10.06 -15.23
CA PRO A 311 30.57 -10.38 -16.07
C PRO A 311 30.93 -11.86 -15.84
N THR A 312 30.99 -12.65 -16.90
CA THR A 312 31.60 -13.96 -16.87
C THR A 312 33.03 -13.75 -16.38
N SER A 313 33.26 -14.03 -15.08
CA SER A 313 34.62 -14.13 -14.58
C SER A 313 35.28 -15.26 -15.40
N VAL A 314 36.09 -14.85 -16.35
CA VAL A 314 36.93 -15.75 -17.12
C VAL A 314 37.83 -16.44 -16.11
N SER A 315 37.61 -17.74 -15.96
CA SER A 315 38.47 -18.68 -15.23
C SER A 315 39.85 -18.73 -15.83
#